data_2dbe26ab2bad53986deff560398e26e8
#
_entry.id   2dbe26ab2bad53986deff560398e26e8
#
_cell.length_a   1.000
_cell.length_b   1.000
_cell.length_c   1.000
_cell.angle_alpha   90.00
_cell.angle_beta   90.00
_cell.angle_gamma   90.00
#
_symmetry.space_group_name_H-M   'P 1'
#
loop_
_entity.id
_entity.type
_entity.pdbx_description
1 polymer ?
#
loop_
_entity_poly.entity_id
_entity_poly.type
_entity_poly.pdbx_seq_one_letter_code
_entity_poly.pdbx_strand_id
1 'polypeptide(L)'
;NMAILGSPQSGKSTVLRILITSAALTHTPEEVNFFIVDMSGSGLSYLEKLPHVGGVASRLEEEKLSRLIAEMKNWLHQREELFSQYKIDGAEQMREMHRNGRIPELVASDIFLVVDGWSSFRQDFDMLAEIVQTIAQRGLGFGIHVIFVSGRWADFRLQLQAVIGTKVEMHLNDPIDSIIGRRA
;
A
#
# COMPACT_ATOMS: atom_id res chain seq x y z
N ASN A 1 3.10 -0.29 -7.39
CA ASN A 1 3.48 -0.67 -6.04
C ASN A 1 4.90 -0.20 -5.70
N MET A 2 5.17 -0.03 -4.42
CA MET A 2 6.44 0.47 -3.91
C MET A 2 6.98 -0.46 -2.80
N ALA A 3 8.31 -0.60 -2.71
CA ALA A 3 8.97 -1.20 -1.56
C ALA A 3 9.94 -0.19 -0.92
N ILE A 4 9.88 -0.07 0.40
CA ILE A 4 10.82 0.67 1.24
C ILE A 4 11.63 -0.35 2.04
N LEU A 5 12.92 -0.40 1.79
CA LEU A 5 13.84 -1.40 2.33
C LEU A 5 14.84 -0.75 3.28
N GLY A 6 15.25 -1.48 4.30
CA GLY A 6 16.29 -1.01 5.20
C GLY A 6 16.34 -1.79 6.52
N SER A 7 17.46 -1.73 7.16
CA SER A 7 17.69 -2.32 8.48
C SER A 7 16.75 -1.74 9.55
N PRO A 8 16.62 -2.38 10.71
CA PRO A 8 15.94 -1.78 11.86
C PRO A 8 16.50 -0.37 12.16
N GLN A 9 15.63 0.56 12.53
CA GLN A 9 15.99 1.95 12.85
C GLN A 9 16.62 2.76 11.70
N SER A 10 16.56 2.30 10.45
CA SER A 10 17.08 3.04 9.29
C SER A 10 16.22 4.22 8.83
N GLY A 11 15.10 4.50 9.48
CA GLY A 11 14.20 5.60 9.14
C GLY A 11 13.02 5.26 8.23
N LYS A 12 12.76 3.98 7.93
CA LYS A 12 11.65 3.54 7.05
C LYS A 12 10.29 4.12 7.45
N SER A 13 9.93 4.02 8.73
CA SER A 13 8.67 4.55 9.24
C SER A 13 8.61 6.09 9.18
N THR A 14 9.76 6.76 9.27
CA THR A 14 9.85 8.21 9.04
C THR A 14 9.55 8.56 7.59
N VAL A 15 10.08 7.80 6.64
CA VAL A 15 9.76 7.96 5.21
C VAL A 15 8.27 7.76 4.95
N LEU A 16 7.65 6.73 5.55
CA LEU A 16 6.20 6.53 5.46
C LEU A 16 5.40 7.73 5.98
N ARG A 17 5.77 8.24 7.14
CA ARG A 17 5.10 9.42 7.73
C ARG A 17 5.19 10.63 6.80
N ILE A 18 6.38 10.91 6.28
CA ILE A 18 6.61 12.00 5.34
C ILE A 18 5.77 11.81 4.08
N LEU A 19 5.78 10.62 3.50
CA LEU A 19 5.02 10.30 2.30
C LEU A 19 3.53 10.53 2.49
N ILE A 20 2.94 9.95 3.54
CA ILE A 20 1.50 10.05 3.82
C ILE A 20 1.12 11.50 4.17
N THR A 21 1.91 12.18 4.99
CA THR A 21 1.64 13.57 5.36
C THR A 21 1.78 14.51 4.16
N SER A 22 2.79 14.32 3.32
CA SER A 22 2.95 15.11 2.09
C SER A 22 1.80 14.91 1.12
N ALA A 23 1.33 13.68 0.95
CA ALA A 23 0.15 13.40 0.14
C ALA A 23 -1.10 14.08 0.71
N ALA A 24 -1.30 14.02 2.03
CA ALA A 24 -2.43 14.67 2.70
C ALA A 24 -2.40 16.20 2.63
N LEU A 25 -1.24 16.82 2.47
CA LEU A 25 -1.10 18.26 2.29
C LEU A 25 -1.33 18.73 0.86
N THR A 26 -1.23 17.83 -0.11
CA THR A 26 -1.24 18.18 -1.54
C THR A 26 -2.45 17.64 -2.30
N HIS A 27 -3.18 16.71 -1.73
CA HIS A 27 -4.33 16.04 -2.34
C HIS A 27 -5.53 16.06 -1.40
N THR A 28 -6.72 15.91 -1.94
CA THR A 28 -7.93 15.70 -1.14
C THR A 28 -8.09 14.21 -0.74
N PRO A 29 -8.89 13.90 0.28
CA PRO A 29 -9.21 12.51 0.63
C PRO A 29 -9.93 11.74 -0.50
N GLU A 30 -10.62 12.44 -1.40
CA GLU A 30 -11.26 11.87 -2.58
C GLU A 30 -10.25 11.55 -3.70
N GLU A 31 -9.09 12.18 -3.69
CA GLU A 31 -8.01 11.87 -4.63
C GLU A 31 -7.15 10.72 -4.13
N VAL A 32 -6.77 10.73 -2.84
CA VAL A 32 -5.83 9.76 -2.27
C VAL A 32 -6.29 9.32 -0.88
N ASN A 33 -6.35 8.02 -0.66
CA ASN A 33 -6.69 7.44 0.64
C ASN A 33 -5.71 6.33 1.02
N PHE A 34 -5.43 6.20 2.33
CA PHE A 34 -4.48 5.24 2.87
C PHE A 34 -5.13 4.29 3.88
N PHE A 35 -4.74 3.03 3.82
CA PHE A 35 -5.02 2.00 4.83
C PHE A 35 -3.70 1.42 5.28
N ILE A 36 -3.48 1.33 6.58
CA ILE A 36 -2.15 1.05 7.15
C ILE A 36 -2.21 -0.19 8.04
N VAL A 37 -1.31 -1.12 7.77
CA VAL A 37 -0.99 -2.26 8.63
C VAL A 37 0.35 -1.97 9.29
N ASP A 38 0.35 -1.78 10.61
CA ASP A 38 1.55 -1.52 11.43
C ASP A 38 1.97 -2.77 12.20
N MET A 39 2.82 -3.59 11.59
CA MET A 39 3.41 -4.78 12.23
C MET A 39 4.63 -4.46 13.07
N SER A 40 5.24 -3.30 12.81
CA SER A 40 6.51 -2.91 13.45
C SER A 40 6.30 -2.20 14.79
N GLY A 41 5.06 -1.83 15.14
CA GLY A 41 4.78 -1.01 16.31
C GLY A 41 5.40 0.38 16.20
N SER A 42 5.51 0.90 14.97
CA SER A 42 6.22 2.14 14.67
C SER A 42 5.43 3.41 15.04
N GLY A 43 4.26 3.24 15.67
CA GLY A 43 3.43 4.34 16.14
C GLY A 43 2.71 5.08 15.00
N LEU A 44 2.34 4.37 13.93
CA LEU A 44 1.60 4.95 12.81
C LEU A 44 0.11 5.21 13.14
N SER A 45 -0.37 4.76 14.28
CA SER A 45 -1.78 4.90 14.70
C SER A 45 -2.27 6.34 14.76
N TYR A 46 -1.40 7.31 15.08
CA TYR A 46 -1.80 8.72 15.11
C TYR A 46 -2.16 9.28 13.72
N LEU A 47 -1.71 8.64 12.63
CA LEU A 47 -2.07 9.02 11.27
C LEU A 47 -3.56 8.79 10.97
N GLU A 48 -4.25 7.96 11.76
CA GLU A 48 -5.70 7.74 11.66
C GLU A 48 -6.53 9.03 11.89
N LYS A 49 -5.89 10.08 12.46
CA LYS A 49 -6.50 11.40 12.60
C LYS A 49 -6.57 12.19 11.30
N LEU A 50 -5.82 11.79 10.27
CA LEU A 50 -5.88 12.42 8.96
C LEU A 50 -7.12 11.94 8.21
N PRO A 51 -7.87 12.83 7.54
CA PRO A 51 -9.04 12.44 6.76
C PRO A 51 -8.70 11.53 5.56
N HIS A 52 -7.42 11.46 5.17
CA HIS A 52 -6.89 10.61 4.12
C HIS A 52 -6.62 9.18 4.58
N VAL A 53 -6.77 8.87 5.87
CA VAL A 53 -6.46 7.54 6.42
C VAL A 53 -7.75 6.88 6.86
N GLY A 54 -8.16 5.84 6.13
CA GLY A 54 -9.38 5.10 6.40
C GLY A 54 -9.26 4.13 7.57
N GLY A 55 -8.05 3.77 7.96
CA GLY A 55 -7.80 2.93 9.13
C GLY A 55 -6.33 2.55 9.30
N VAL A 56 -5.96 2.33 10.56
CA VAL A 56 -4.67 1.77 10.96
C VAL A 56 -4.90 0.56 11.84
N ALA A 57 -4.38 -0.61 11.45
CA ALA A 57 -4.46 -1.84 12.23
C ALA A 57 -3.07 -2.29 12.65
N SER A 58 -2.90 -2.57 13.94
CA SER A 58 -1.65 -3.11 14.49
C SER A 58 -1.68 -4.64 14.55
N ARG A 59 -0.50 -5.22 14.81
CA ARG A 59 -0.32 -6.66 14.97
C ARG A 59 -1.25 -7.30 16.01
N LEU A 60 -1.59 -6.57 17.07
CA LEU A 60 -2.42 -7.06 18.18
C LEU A 60 -3.93 -6.94 17.90
N GLU A 61 -4.31 -6.23 16.85
CA GLU A 61 -5.70 -5.97 16.48
C GLU A 61 -6.15 -6.87 15.32
N GLU A 62 -6.07 -8.19 15.50
CA GLU A 62 -6.31 -9.19 14.44
C GLU A 62 -7.65 -9.02 13.71
N GLU A 63 -8.73 -8.71 14.45
CA GLU A 63 -10.04 -8.47 13.84
C GLU A 63 -10.06 -7.21 12.98
N LYS A 64 -9.43 -6.13 13.45
CA LYS A 64 -9.34 -4.87 12.71
C LYS A 64 -8.49 -5.07 11.46
N LEU A 65 -7.39 -5.80 11.59
CA LEU A 65 -6.48 -6.15 10.50
C LEU A 65 -7.19 -6.99 9.43
N SER A 66 -7.91 -8.03 9.84
CA SER A 66 -8.67 -8.89 8.92
C SER A 66 -9.76 -8.11 8.20
N ARG A 67 -10.49 -7.22 8.89
CA ARG A 67 -11.51 -6.35 8.30
C ARG A 67 -10.90 -5.37 7.30
N LEU A 68 -9.76 -4.75 7.63
CA LEU A 68 -9.06 -3.82 6.76
C LEU A 68 -8.65 -4.50 5.43
N ILE A 69 -8.08 -5.70 5.51
CA ILE A 69 -7.68 -6.44 4.30
C ILE A 69 -8.91 -6.92 3.50
N ALA A 70 -9.98 -7.34 4.17
CA ALA A 70 -11.22 -7.72 3.51
C ALA A 70 -11.86 -6.52 2.78
N GLU A 71 -11.84 -5.35 3.37
CA GLU A 71 -12.33 -4.11 2.74
C GLU A 71 -11.51 -3.75 1.50
N MET A 72 -10.20 -3.85 1.55
CA MET A 72 -9.33 -3.64 0.39
C MET A 72 -9.64 -4.61 -0.76
N LYS A 73 -9.90 -5.87 -0.44
CA LYS A 73 -10.32 -6.89 -1.42
C LYS A 73 -11.67 -6.54 -2.04
N ASN A 74 -12.62 -6.10 -1.23
CA ASN A 74 -13.95 -5.69 -1.70
C ASN A 74 -13.86 -4.48 -2.63
N TRP A 75 -13.03 -3.50 -2.33
CA TRP A 75 -12.81 -2.35 -3.19
C TRP A 75 -12.17 -2.72 -4.53
N LEU A 76 -11.24 -3.67 -4.54
CA LEU A 76 -10.72 -4.18 -5.80
C LEU A 76 -11.84 -4.78 -6.65
N HIS A 77 -12.67 -5.62 -6.06
CA HIS A 77 -13.81 -6.23 -6.76
C HIS A 77 -14.82 -5.19 -7.25
N GLN A 78 -15.21 -4.24 -6.39
CA GLN A 78 -16.09 -3.14 -6.76
C GLN A 78 -15.54 -2.33 -7.95
N ARG A 79 -14.24 -2.04 -7.97
CA ARG A 79 -13.62 -1.30 -9.07
C ARG A 79 -13.59 -2.10 -10.37
N GLU A 80 -13.37 -3.39 -10.31
CA GLU A 80 -13.50 -4.27 -11.48
C GLU A 80 -14.92 -4.19 -12.08
N GLU A 81 -15.95 -4.21 -11.24
CA GLU A 81 -17.33 -4.05 -11.66
C GLU A 81 -17.62 -2.67 -12.25
N LEU A 82 -17.16 -1.59 -11.58
CA LEU A 82 -17.32 -0.22 -12.06
C LEU A 82 -16.64 0.00 -13.43
N PHE A 83 -15.43 -0.54 -13.61
CA PHE A 83 -14.72 -0.47 -14.89
C PHE A 83 -15.51 -1.13 -16.01
N SER A 84 -16.12 -2.28 -15.74
CA SER A 84 -16.98 -2.97 -16.69
C SER A 84 -18.26 -2.17 -16.97
N GLN A 85 -18.91 -1.67 -15.92
CA GLN A 85 -20.19 -0.92 -16.01
C GLN A 85 -20.04 0.38 -16.79
N TYR A 86 -19.02 1.17 -16.48
CA TYR A 86 -18.77 2.48 -17.09
C TYR A 86 -17.86 2.41 -18.32
N LYS A 87 -17.41 1.22 -18.72
CA LYS A 87 -16.48 0.97 -19.83
C LYS A 87 -15.20 1.80 -19.70
N ILE A 88 -14.56 1.71 -18.52
CA ILE A 88 -13.34 2.45 -18.22
C ILE A 88 -12.14 1.66 -18.72
N ASP A 89 -11.28 2.29 -19.52
CA ASP A 89 -10.11 1.65 -20.13
C ASP A 89 -8.87 1.63 -19.22
N GLY A 90 -8.85 2.44 -18.15
CA GLY A 90 -7.70 2.49 -17.25
C GLY A 90 -7.85 3.48 -16.10
N ALA A 91 -6.89 3.46 -15.19
CA ALA A 91 -6.91 4.26 -13.95
C ALA A 91 -6.93 5.78 -14.22
N GLU A 92 -6.31 6.24 -15.31
CA GLU A 92 -6.30 7.67 -15.65
C GLU A 92 -7.69 8.17 -16.03
N GLN A 93 -8.39 7.42 -16.89
CA GLN A 93 -9.78 7.74 -17.23
C GLN A 93 -10.69 7.68 -16.00
N MET A 94 -10.49 6.70 -15.11
CA MET A 94 -11.20 6.61 -13.84
C MET A 94 -11.01 7.87 -13.00
N ARG A 95 -9.77 8.37 -12.85
CA ARG A 95 -9.46 9.60 -12.09
C ARG A 95 -10.17 10.81 -12.69
N GLU A 96 -10.17 10.94 -14.01
CA GLU A 96 -10.86 12.02 -14.70
C GLU A 96 -12.38 11.94 -14.48
N MET A 97 -12.97 10.77 -14.67
CA MET A 97 -14.41 10.56 -14.47
C MET A 97 -14.81 10.80 -13.01
N HIS A 98 -14.00 10.36 -12.05
CA HIS A 98 -14.25 10.61 -10.62
C HIS A 98 -14.20 12.11 -10.30
N ARG A 99 -13.17 12.82 -10.77
CA ARG A 99 -13.03 14.27 -10.59
C ARG A 99 -14.22 15.04 -11.16
N ASN A 100 -14.81 14.55 -12.23
CA ASN A 100 -15.98 15.13 -12.89
C ASN A 100 -17.32 14.66 -12.30
N GLY A 101 -17.32 13.90 -11.19
CA GLY A 101 -18.51 13.40 -10.51
C GLY A 101 -19.30 12.35 -11.29
N ARG A 102 -18.67 11.68 -12.26
CA ARG A 102 -19.31 10.70 -13.15
C ARG A 102 -19.36 9.28 -12.56
N ILE A 103 -18.62 9.04 -11.48
CA ILE A 103 -18.58 7.78 -10.76
C ILE A 103 -18.79 8.09 -9.26
N PRO A 104 -20.02 8.35 -8.82
CA PRO A 104 -20.31 8.74 -7.43
C PRO A 104 -20.08 7.62 -6.42
N GLU A 105 -20.04 6.37 -6.88
CA GLU A 105 -19.76 5.20 -6.02
C GLU A 105 -18.31 5.11 -5.55
N LEU A 106 -17.40 5.81 -6.25
CA LEU A 106 -15.98 5.77 -5.96
C LEU A 106 -15.63 6.71 -4.79
N VAL A 107 -15.14 6.17 -3.70
CA VAL A 107 -14.79 6.94 -2.48
C VAL A 107 -13.51 7.75 -2.68
N ALA A 108 -12.51 7.19 -3.34
CA ALA A 108 -11.26 7.85 -3.68
C ALA A 108 -10.73 7.36 -5.01
N SER A 109 -10.00 8.21 -5.74
CA SER A 109 -9.38 7.81 -7.01
C SER A 109 -8.29 6.77 -6.80
N ASP A 110 -7.32 7.08 -5.95
CA ASP A 110 -6.21 6.19 -5.63
C ASP A 110 -6.25 5.76 -4.16
N ILE A 111 -6.11 4.46 -3.95
CA ILE A 111 -6.08 3.85 -2.61
C ILE A 111 -4.75 3.17 -2.41
N PHE A 112 -4.11 3.46 -1.29
CA PHE A 112 -2.84 2.89 -0.91
C PHE A 112 -2.98 1.99 0.32
N LEU A 113 -2.68 0.70 0.17
CA LEU A 113 -2.47 -0.20 1.28
C LEU A 113 -1.01 -0.15 1.69
N VAL A 114 -0.73 0.27 2.90
CA VAL A 114 0.62 0.31 3.47
C VAL A 114 0.80 -0.87 4.41
N VAL A 115 1.84 -1.68 4.20
CA VAL A 115 2.18 -2.79 5.10
C VAL A 115 3.58 -2.54 5.66
N ASP A 116 3.64 -1.96 6.86
CA ASP A 116 4.89 -1.75 7.60
C ASP A 116 5.25 -3.01 8.37
N GLY A 117 6.32 -3.69 7.92
CA GLY A 117 6.77 -4.97 8.44
C GLY A 117 6.25 -6.17 7.64
N TRP A 118 6.41 -6.14 6.30
CA TRP A 118 5.95 -7.21 5.40
C TRP A 118 6.40 -8.60 5.78
N SER A 119 7.67 -8.78 6.18
CA SER A 119 8.20 -10.09 6.57
C SER A 119 7.44 -10.67 7.76
N SER A 120 7.21 -9.87 8.81
CA SER A 120 6.43 -10.27 9.99
C SER A 120 4.96 -10.52 9.64
N PHE A 121 4.37 -9.64 8.80
CA PHE A 121 2.99 -9.81 8.37
C PHE A 121 2.77 -11.14 7.65
N ARG A 122 3.66 -11.48 6.73
CA ARG A 122 3.60 -12.75 6.00
C ARG A 122 3.80 -13.97 6.90
N GLN A 123 4.62 -13.84 7.95
CA GLN A 123 4.89 -14.93 8.90
C GLN A 123 3.70 -15.18 9.83
N ASP A 124 3.08 -14.12 10.33
CA ASP A 124 2.01 -14.22 11.33
C ASP A 124 0.62 -14.38 10.70
N PHE A 125 0.41 -13.84 9.49
CA PHE A 125 -0.88 -13.74 8.80
C PHE A 125 -0.75 -14.17 7.33
N ASP A 126 -0.29 -15.39 7.09
CA ASP A 126 0.00 -15.93 5.74
C ASP A 126 -1.19 -15.84 4.79
N MET A 127 -2.39 -16.19 5.22
CA MET A 127 -3.60 -16.11 4.41
C MET A 127 -3.95 -14.67 4.01
N LEU A 128 -3.79 -13.72 4.92
CA LEU A 128 -4.01 -12.31 4.62
C LEU A 128 -2.91 -11.76 3.70
N ALA A 129 -1.68 -12.24 3.86
CA ALA A 129 -0.57 -11.86 2.99
C ALA A 129 -0.78 -12.33 1.54
N GLU A 130 -1.42 -13.47 1.31
CA GLU A 130 -1.81 -13.91 -0.03
C GLU A 130 -2.86 -12.99 -0.66
N ILE A 131 -3.82 -12.51 0.13
CA ILE A 131 -4.80 -11.51 -0.34
C ILE A 131 -4.09 -10.20 -0.71
N VAL A 132 -3.18 -9.71 0.12
CA VAL A 132 -2.39 -8.50 -0.17
C VAL A 132 -1.55 -8.67 -1.43
N GLN A 133 -0.94 -9.84 -1.63
CA GLN A 133 -0.21 -10.15 -2.86
C GLN A 133 -1.11 -10.10 -4.09
N THR A 134 -2.33 -10.65 -4.01
CA THR A 134 -3.32 -10.57 -5.09
C THR A 134 -3.71 -9.13 -5.39
N ILE A 135 -3.94 -8.31 -4.35
CA ILE A 135 -4.22 -6.88 -4.49
C ILE A 135 -3.06 -6.17 -5.20
N ALA A 136 -1.82 -6.45 -4.81
CA ALA A 136 -0.63 -5.85 -5.44
C ALA A 136 -0.50 -6.24 -6.92
N GLN A 137 -0.88 -7.46 -7.30
CA GLN A 137 -0.80 -7.95 -8.67
C GLN A 137 -1.89 -7.38 -9.57
N ARG A 138 -3.11 -7.21 -9.05
CA ARG A 138 -4.28 -6.83 -9.84
C ARG A 138 -4.69 -5.36 -9.69
N GLY A 139 -4.40 -4.76 -8.56
CA GLY A 139 -4.94 -3.45 -8.17
C GLY A 139 -4.43 -2.26 -8.96
N LEU A 140 -3.22 -2.32 -9.53
CA LEU A 140 -2.59 -1.16 -10.19
C LEU A 140 -3.45 -0.57 -11.31
N GLY A 141 -4.02 -1.44 -12.14
CA GLY A 141 -4.90 -1.01 -13.24
C GLY A 141 -6.19 -0.35 -12.77
N PHE A 142 -6.55 -0.55 -11.50
CA PHE A 142 -7.78 -0.05 -10.88
C PHE A 142 -7.52 1.06 -9.86
N GLY A 143 -6.31 1.64 -9.81
CA GLY A 143 -5.95 2.69 -8.86
C GLY A 143 -5.80 2.20 -7.42
N ILE A 144 -5.49 0.91 -7.20
CA ILE A 144 -5.16 0.36 -5.88
C ILE A 144 -3.69 -0.02 -5.86
N HIS A 145 -2.97 0.52 -4.90
CA HIS A 145 -1.53 0.41 -4.77
C HIS A 145 -1.14 -0.21 -3.44
N VAL A 146 -0.01 -0.92 -3.41
CA VAL A 146 0.54 -1.43 -2.15
C VAL A 146 1.95 -0.85 -1.93
N ILE A 147 2.17 -0.34 -0.73
CA ILE A 147 3.47 0.11 -0.23
C ILE A 147 3.94 -0.90 0.81
N PHE A 148 4.98 -1.62 0.48
CA PHE A 148 5.60 -2.60 1.35
C PHE A 148 6.80 -2.00 2.07
N VAL A 149 6.93 -2.27 3.35
CA VAL A 149 8.13 -1.96 4.13
C VAL A 149 8.72 -3.25 4.67
N SER A 150 10.00 -3.49 4.37
CA SER A 150 10.69 -4.70 4.80
C SER A 150 12.17 -4.46 5.07
N GLY A 151 12.85 -5.47 5.61
CA GLY A 151 14.28 -5.41 5.92
C GLY A 151 15.14 -5.45 4.66
N ARG A 152 14.77 -6.28 3.69
CA ARG A 152 15.55 -6.55 2.48
C ARG A 152 14.67 -7.03 1.33
N TRP A 153 15.20 -6.95 0.11
CA TRP A 153 14.51 -7.35 -1.11
C TRP A 153 14.17 -8.85 -1.16
N ALA A 154 15.03 -9.69 -0.58
CA ALA A 154 14.81 -11.13 -0.53
C ALA A 154 13.58 -11.56 0.28
N ASP A 155 12.98 -10.67 1.08
CA ASP A 155 11.72 -10.95 1.80
C ASP A 155 10.53 -11.08 0.85
N PHE A 156 10.65 -10.60 -0.40
CA PHE A 156 9.60 -10.67 -1.40
C PHE A 156 9.78 -11.89 -2.30
N ARG A 157 8.69 -12.66 -2.52
CA ARG A 157 8.67 -13.73 -3.52
C ARG A 157 8.79 -13.13 -4.93
N LEU A 158 9.35 -13.87 -5.88
CA LEU A 158 9.60 -13.42 -7.27
C LEU A 158 8.36 -12.82 -7.93
N GLN A 159 7.19 -13.42 -7.72
CA GLN A 159 5.93 -12.94 -8.27
C GLN A 159 5.57 -11.54 -7.77
N LEU A 160 5.87 -11.25 -6.49
CA LEU A 160 5.63 -9.94 -5.91
C LEU A 160 6.68 -8.93 -6.35
N GLN A 161 7.94 -9.37 -6.46
CA GLN A 161 9.02 -8.53 -6.97
C GLN A 161 8.72 -7.98 -8.39
N ALA A 162 8.07 -8.78 -9.23
CA ALA A 162 7.71 -8.41 -10.60
C ALA A 162 6.71 -7.23 -10.69
N VAL A 163 5.89 -7.03 -9.66
CA VAL A 163 4.86 -5.98 -9.62
C VAL A 163 5.24 -4.77 -8.75
N ILE A 164 6.44 -4.76 -8.18
CA ILE A 164 7.00 -3.63 -7.42
C ILE A 164 7.90 -2.81 -8.34
N GLY A 165 7.37 -1.71 -8.86
CA GLY A 165 8.08 -0.83 -9.78
C GLY A 165 9.00 0.19 -9.10
N THR A 166 8.59 0.69 -7.92
CA THR A 166 9.35 1.71 -7.18
C THR A 166 10.04 1.08 -5.96
N LYS A 167 11.32 1.37 -5.81
CA LYS A 167 12.15 0.84 -4.73
C LYS A 167 12.91 1.96 -4.07
N VAL A 168 12.81 2.03 -2.74
CA VAL A 168 13.54 2.96 -1.89
C VAL A 168 14.40 2.15 -0.94
N GLU A 169 15.70 2.31 -1.01
CA GLU A 169 16.63 1.69 -0.08
C GLU A 169 17.12 2.73 0.94
N MET A 170 16.96 2.37 2.18
CA MET A 170 17.59 3.04 3.32
C MET A 170 18.89 2.30 3.66
N HIS A 171 19.49 2.62 4.80
CA HIS A 171 20.66 1.88 5.26
C HIS A 171 20.36 0.38 5.42
N LEU A 172 21.13 -0.48 4.75
CA LEU A 172 21.04 -1.94 4.84
C LEU A 172 22.11 -2.48 5.80
N ASN A 173 21.84 -3.61 6.46
CA ASN A 173 22.81 -4.28 7.32
C ASN A 173 23.97 -4.86 6.50
N ASP A 174 23.67 -5.40 5.32
CA ASP A 174 24.66 -5.95 4.41
C ASP A 174 24.54 -5.25 3.04
N PRO A 175 25.62 -4.65 2.52
CA PRO A 175 25.64 -4.06 1.19
C PRO A 175 25.32 -5.05 0.06
N ILE A 176 25.48 -6.35 0.30
CA ILE A 176 25.14 -7.41 -0.65
C ILE A 176 23.62 -7.46 -0.90
N ASP A 177 22.81 -7.06 0.07
CA ASP A 177 21.34 -7.00 -0.05
C ASP A 177 20.86 -5.83 -0.91
N SER A 178 21.75 -4.88 -1.28
CA SER A 178 21.38 -3.76 -2.15
C SER A 178 21.04 -4.24 -3.55
N ILE A 179 19.91 -3.75 -4.06
CA ILE A 179 19.47 -3.96 -5.44
C ILE A 179 19.68 -2.71 -6.31
N ILE A 180 19.95 -1.55 -5.68
CA ILE A 180 20.18 -0.28 -6.38
C ILE A 180 21.68 -0.09 -6.65
N GLY A 181 22.54 -0.44 -5.70
CA GLY A 181 24.01 -0.27 -5.78
C GLY A 181 24.76 -1.29 -6.65
N ARG A 182 24.08 -2.33 -7.16
CA ARG A 182 24.71 -3.36 -8.02
C ARG A 182 24.88 -2.97 -9.48
N ARG A 183 24.58 -1.74 -9.86
CA ARG A 183 24.83 -1.19 -11.19
C ARG A 183 26.12 -0.35 -11.20
N ALA A 184 27.22 -0.97 -10.87
CA ALA A 184 28.54 -0.46 -11.17
C ALA A 184 29.29 -1.48 -12.01
#